data_ff17f0e7fd77971e0d7d94fa14a3cd1f
#
_entry.id   ff17f0e7fd77971e0d7d94fa14a3cd1f
#
_cell.length_a   1.000
_cell.length_b   1.000
_cell.length_c   1.000
_cell.angle_alpha   90.00
_cell.angle_beta   90.00
_cell.angle_gamma   90.00
#
_symmetry.space_group_name_H-M   'P 1'
#
loop_
_entity.id
_entity.type
_entity.pdbx_description
1 polymer ?
#
loop_
_entity_poly.entity_id
_entity_poly.type
_entity_poly.pdbx_seq_one_letter_code
_entity_poly.pdbx_strand_id
1 'polypeptide(L)'
;TYNDLPKMVEALYNKQIGAMILNESYVKTLEEEFPDFEEKTKVIANEYYRTTLDKPVITKNTLTDTFTIYLSGNDECGELNQSGRSDVNILIVVNPKTKQILLINTPRDYYVNVNSLKSGIGKDKLTHAGNFGVEASMKTLSTLYDNWDIDFYVRLNFTSVEEIVDALGGITVNSEIEFYTSPDTSDEKFHFVEGPNKLNGKAALAFCRERQSVAAGDNQRGQDQMLVIEALIDKVTSPSILYNYSNVLETVRNLFQTSLDDDDIASMVKLTMEGANGWNVQSYAVEGTSAFSSSYFFGYSSMWVMEPDM
;
A
#
# COMPACT_ATOMS: atom_id res chain seq x y z
N THR A 1 21.16 -22.31 12.98
CA THR A 1 20.01 -21.47 12.61
C THR A 1 20.34 -20.06 13.05
N TYR A 2 20.24 -19.10 12.15
CA TYR A 2 20.44 -17.69 12.45
C TYR A 2 19.05 -17.07 12.63
N ASN A 3 18.87 -16.29 13.69
CA ASN A 3 17.62 -15.56 13.98
C ASN A 3 17.75 -14.06 13.63
N ASP A 4 18.80 -13.71 12.91
CA ASP A 4 19.21 -12.33 12.63
C ASP A 4 19.76 -12.31 11.20
N LEU A 5 19.11 -11.58 10.30
CA LEU A 5 19.47 -11.51 8.88
C LEU A 5 20.86 -10.91 8.66
N PRO A 6 21.24 -9.78 9.29
CA PRO A 6 22.58 -9.23 9.15
C PRO A 6 23.68 -10.25 9.49
N LYS A 7 23.54 -10.96 10.60
CA LYS A 7 24.50 -12.02 10.98
C LYS A 7 24.55 -13.18 9.99
N MET A 8 23.42 -13.50 9.36
CA MET A 8 23.37 -14.53 8.34
C MET A 8 24.12 -14.09 7.08
N VAL A 9 24.00 -12.82 6.68
CA VAL A 9 24.78 -12.25 5.55
C VAL A 9 26.27 -12.22 5.88
N GLU A 10 26.66 -11.77 7.08
CA GLU A 10 28.05 -11.81 7.53
C GLU A 10 28.64 -13.23 7.51
N ALA A 11 27.86 -14.22 7.96
CA ALA A 11 28.26 -15.62 7.94
C ALA A 11 28.45 -16.15 6.50
N LEU A 12 27.62 -15.71 5.55
CA LEU A 12 27.77 -16.02 4.14
C LEU A 12 29.04 -15.37 3.56
N TYR A 13 29.26 -14.09 3.84
CA TYR A 13 30.46 -13.36 3.38
C TYR A 13 31.77 -13.96 3.94
N ASN A 14 31.72 -14.37 5.19
CA ASN A 14 32.84 -15.03 5.85
C ASN A 14 32.99 -16.53 5.50
N LYS A 15 32.16 -17.03 4.56
CA LYS A 15 32.16 -18.45 4.13
C LYS A 15 31.94 -19.45 5.28
N GLN A 16 31.27 -19.02 6.33
CA GLN A 16 30.85 -19.89 7.43
C GLN A 16 29.63 -20.73 7.06
N ILE A 17 28.81 -20.20 6.13
CA ILE A 17 27.73 -20.92 5.46
C ILE A 17 27.93 -20.82 3.95
N GLY A 18 27.47 -21.83 3.22
CA GLY A 18 27.62 -21.89 1.75
C GLY A 18 26.41 -21.33 0.99
N ALA A 19 25.26 -21.25 1.66
CA ALA A 19 24.02 -20.69 1.12
C ALA A 19 23.12 -20.26 2.25
N MET A 20 22.17 -19.38 1.95
CA MET A 20 21.08 -19.01 2.83
C MET A 20 19.74 -19.11 2.08
N ILE A 21 18.68 -19.40 2.83
CA ILE A 21 17.30 -19.43 2.31
C ILE A 21 16.57 -18.26 2.93
N LEU A 22 16.02 -17.39 2.11
CA LEU A 22 15.23 -16.24 2.56
C LEU A 22 14.07 -15.98 1.62
N ASN A 23 13.12 -15.22 2.10
CA ASN A 23 12.04 -14.72 1.25
C ASN A 23 12.62 -13.63 0.33
N GLU A 24 12.20 -13.60 -0.93
CA GLU A 24 12.65 -12.62 -1.92
C GLU A 24 12.44 -11.17 -1.47
N SER A 25 11.38 -10.90 -0.72
CA SER A 25 11.09 -9.58 -0.15
C SER A 25 12.19 -9.03 0.78
N TYR A 26 13.06 -9.89 1.31
CA TYR A 26 14.20 -9.45 2.11
C TYR A 26 15.39 -9.00 1.28
N VAL A 27 15.49 -9.38 0.01
CA VAL A 27 16.63 -9.08 -0.86
C VAL A 27 16.86 -7.59 -0.95
N LYS A 28 15.82 -6.82 -1.26
CA LYS A 28 15.91 -5.34 -1.36
C LYS A 28 16.38 -4.69 -0.05
N THR A 29 15.87 -5.18 1.08
CA THR A 29 16.29 -4.70 2.41
C THR A 29 17.76 -4.99 2.67
N LEU A 30 18.24 -6.15 2.22
CA LEU A 30 19.63 -6.53 2.37
C LEU A 30 20.56 -5.74 1.44
N GLU A 31 20.11 -5.40 0.24
CA GLU A 31 20.84 -4.53 -0.71
C GLU A 31 20.99 -3.11 -0.16
N GLU A 32 19.97 -2.58 0.52
CA GLU A 32 20.03 -1.28 1.19
C GLU A 32 21.03 -1.28 2.36
N GLU A 33 21.09 -2.37 3.12
CA GLU A 33 21.97 -2.50 4.30
C GLU A 33 23.39 -2.94 3.94
N PHE A 34 23.53 -3.77 2.91
CA PHE A 34 24.77 -4.30 2.38
C PHE A 34 24.90 -3.93 0.90
N PRO A 35 25.44 -2.75 0.54
CA PRO A 35 25.47 -2.26 -0.85
C PRO A 35 26.20 -3.18 -1.83
N ASP A 36 27.03 -4.10 -1.34
CA ASP A 36 27.75 -5.10 -2.12
C ASP A 36 27.06 -6.49 -2.14
N PHE A 37 25.80 -6.57 -1.66
CA PHE A 37 25.08 -7.84 -1.52
C PHE A 37 24.90 -8.53 -2.89
N GLU A 38 24.45 -7.81 -3.91
CA GLU A 38 24.26 -8.33 -5.27
C GLU A 38 25.58 -8.78 -5.90
N GLU A 39 26.68 -8.03 -5.66
CA GLU A 39 28.00 -8.37 -6.21
C GLU A 39 28.59 -9.62 -5.57
N LYS A 40 28.32 -9.84 -4.28
CA LYS A 40 28.93 -10.93 -3.48
C LYS A 40 28.07 -12.19 -3.41
N THR A 41 26.83 -12.13 -3.84
CA THR A 41 25.89 -13.24 -3.75
C THR A 41 25.35 -13.63 -5.13
N LYS A 42 24.72 -14.80 -5.20
CA LYS A 42 24.06 -15.28 -6.41
C LYS A 42 22.85 -16.09 -6.02
N VAL A 43 21.71 -15.79 -6.64
CA VAL A 43 20.53 -16.64 -6.55
C VAL A 43 20.83 -17.98 -7.23
N ILE A 44 20.73 -19.07 -6.49
CA ILE A 44 20.96 -20.43 -6.99
C ILE A 44 19.69 -21.24 -7.21
N ALA A 45 18.59 -20.88 -6.57
CA ALA A 45 17.27 -21.47 -6.76
C ALA A 45 16.19 -20.51 -6.27
N ASN A 46 15.07 -20.48 -6.98
CA ASN A 46 13.83 -19.82 -6.56
C ASN A 46 12.73 -20.88 -6.46
N GLU A 47 12.06 -20.92 -5.31
CA GLU A 47 10.89 -21.75 -5.06
C GLU A 47 9.68 -20.87 -4.79
N TYR A 48 8.68 -20.90 -5.63
CA TYR A 48 7.45 -20.14 -5.48
C TYR A 48 6.38 -20.98 -4.79
N TYR A 49 6.05 -20.63 -3.55
CA TYR A 49 4.91 -21.22 -2.87
C TYR A 49 3.67 -20.37 -3.10
N ARG A 50 2.75 -20.85 -3.93
CA ARG A 50 1.38 -20.30 -3.94
C ARG A 50 0.67 -20.80 -2.67
N THR A 51 0.53 -19.96 -1.69
CA THR A 51 -0.45 -20.16 -0.63
C THR A 51 -1.82 -19.81 -1.22
N THR A 52 -2.57 -20.82 -1.64
CA THR A 52 -4.02 -20.67 -1.76
C THR A 52 -4.54 -20.62 -0.32
N LEU A 53 -4.61 -19.44 0.26
CA LEU A 53 -5.44 -19.23 1.43
C LEU A 53 -6.89 -19.37 0.94
N ASP A 54 -7.69 -20.15 1.67
CA ASP A 54 -9.13 -20.19 1.45
C ASP A 54 -9.60 -18.72 1.47
N LYS A 55 -10.19 -18.27 0.35
CA LYS A 55 -10.78 -16.92 0.32
C LYS A 55 -11.67 -16.80 1.54
N PRO A 56 -11.55 -15.75 2.36
CA PRO A 56 -12.50 -15.54 3.44
C PRO A 56 -13.90 -15.56 2.82
N VAL A 57 -14.80 -16.34 3.41
CA VAL A 57 -16.20 -16.35 2.97
C VAL A 57 -16.78 -15.00 3.38
N ILE A 58 -16.79 -14.06 2.42
CA ILE A 58 -17.33 -12.73 2.64
C ILE A 58 -18.84 -12.87 2.56
N THR A 59 -19.50 -12.60 3.68
CA THR A 59 -20.96 -12.71 3.80
C THR A 59 -21.67 -11.37 3.70
N LYS A 60 -20.90 -10.26 3.53
CA LYS A 60 -21.46 -8.91 3.46
C LYS A 60 -22.05 -8.61 2.08
N ASN A 61 -23.22 -8.01 2.10
CA ASN A 61 -23.84 -7.50 0.88
C ASN A 61 -23.34 -6.07 0.62
N THR A 62 -22.48 -5.90 -0.37
CA THR A 62 -21.88 -4.62 -0.75
C THR A 62 -22.87 -3.54 -1.16
N LEU A 63 -24.14 -3.90 -1.42
CA LEU A 63 -25.23 -2.94 -1.69
C LEU A 63 -25.85 -2.36 -0.41
N THR A 64 -25.78 -3.08 0.71
CA THR A 64 -26.54 -2.72 1.92
C THR A 64 -25.72 -2.61 3.18
N ASP A 65 -24.62 -3.34 3.27
CA ASP A 65 -23.83 -3.43 4.49
C ASP A 65 -22.61 -2.53 4.41
N THR A 66 -22.26 -1.92 5.53
CA THR A 66 -20.98 -1.21 5.63
C THR A 66 -19.85 -2.22 5.54
N PHE A 67 -18.87 -1.96 4.68
CA PHE A 67 -17.70 -2.81 4.48
C PHE A 67 -16.42 -2.00 4.44
N THR A 68 -15.30 -2.69 4.67
CA THR A 68 -13.97 -2.09 4.72
C THR A 68 -13.06 -2.75 3.69
N ILE A 69 -12.42 -1.93 2.86
CA ILE A 69 -11.39 -2.35 1.91
C ILE A 69 -10.03 -1.88 2.45
N TYR A 70 -9.07 -2.79 2.54
CA TYR A 70 -7.67 -2.43 2.77
C TYR A 70 -6.98 -2.13 1.45
N LEU A 71 -6.54 -0.89 1.27
CA LEU A 71 -5.68 -0.49 0.16
C LEU A 71 -4.22 -0.58 0.60
N SER A 72 -3.48 -1.47 -0.08
CA SER A 72 -2.04 -1.69 0.13
C SER A 72 -1.26 -1.18 -1.08
N GLY A 73 -0.31 -0.30 -0.86
CA GLY A 73 0.61 0.18 -1.90
C GLY A 73 2.04 -0.26 -1.62
N ASN A 74 2.69 -0.86 -2.63
CA ASN A 74 4.09 -1.24 -2.58
C ASN A 74 4.94 -0.24 -3.36
N ASP A 75 6.17 0.01 -2.92
CA ASP A 75 7.14 0.86 -3.60
C ASP A 75 7.94 0.13 -4.71
N GLU A 76 7.38 -0.91 -5.27
CA GLU A 76 7.97 -1.72 -6.33
C GLU A 76 7.49 -1.29 -7.73
N CYS A 77 8.34 -1.51 -8.74
CA CYS A 77 8.00 -1.35 -10.16
C CYS A 77 7.89 -2.73 -10.83
N GLY A 78 7.09 -2.81 -11.90
CA GLY A 78 6.92 -4.03 -12.68
C GLY A 78 5.73 -4.88 -12.23
N GLU A 79 5.89 -6.20 -12.24
CA GLU A 79 4.80 -7.12 -11.86
C GLU A 79 4.49 -7.04 -10.36
N LEU A 80 3.20 -7.17 -10.03
CA LEU A 80 2.74 -7.21 -8.64
C LEU A 80 3.16 -8.51 -7.97
N ASN A 81 4.13 -8.44 -7.06
CA ASN A 81 4.54 -9.56 -6.23
C ASN A 81 3.53 -9.80 -5.10
N GLN A 82 3.40 -11.05 -4.65
CA GLN A 82 2.48 -11.40 -3.54
C GLN A 82 2.97 -10.92 -2.17
N SER A 83 4.24 -10.60 -2.04
CA SER A 83 4.88 -10.11 -0.82
C SER A 83 5.78 -8.93 -1.15
N GLY A 84 5.98 -8.04 -0.20
CA GLY A 84 6.78 -6.83 -0.31
C GLY A 84 6.31 -5.82 0.73
N ARG A 85 7.12 -4.83 1.06
CA ARG A 85 6.74 -3.78 2.01
C ARG A 85 5.44 -3.10 1.59
N SER A 86 4.52 -2.90 2.54
CA SER A 86 3.32 -2.10 2.32
C SER A 86 3.58 -0.67 2.78
N ASP A 87 3.93 0.20 1.84
CA ASP A 87 4.27 1.60 2.14
C ASP A 87 3.05 2.52 2.17
N VAL A 88 1.93 2.06 1.62
CA VAL A 88 0.62 2.69 1.74
C VAL A 88 -0.31 1.73 2.46
N ASN A 89 -0.92 2.20 3.56
CA ASN A 89 -1.85 1.42 4.37
C ASN A 89 -3.10 2.25 4.64
N ILE A 90 -4.08 2.18 3.75
CA ILE A 90 -5.32 2.95 3.86
C ILE A 90 -6.50 1.98 4.05
N LEU A 91 -7.31 2.20 5.07
CA LEU A 91 -8.62 1.55 5.20
C LEU A 91 -9.67 2.45 4.55
N ILE A 92 -10.42 1.88 3.60
CA ILE A 92 -11.52 2.52 2.90
C ILE A 92 -12.81 1.95 3.48
N VAL A 93 -13.47 2.69 4.36
CA VAL A 93 -14.74 2.28 4.98
C VAL A 93 -15.87 2.84 4.15
N VAL A 94 -16.68 1.97 3.57
CA VAL A 94 -17.76 2.32 2.66
C VAL A 94 -19.10 2.06 3.31
N ASN A 95 -19.94 3.10 3.43
CA ASN A 95 -21.33 2.96 3.83
C ASN A 95 -22.25 3.20 2.61
N PRO A 96 -22.77 2.14 1.99
CA PRO A 96 -23.59 2.25 0.79
C PRO A 96 -24.95 2.95 1.03
N LYS A 97 -25.51 2.81 2.23
CA LYS A 97 -26.81 3.42 2.54
C LYS A 97 -26.77 4.94 2.62
N THR A 98 -25.68 5.48 3.17
CA THR A 98 -25.49 6.92 3.34
C THR A 98 -24.62 7.54 2.26
N LYS A 99 -24.03 6.72 1.38
CA LYS A 99 -23.05 7.13 0.36
C LYS A 99 -21.85 7.89 0.95
N GLN A 100 -21.36 7.39 2.05
CA GLN A 100 -20.19 7.93 2.73
C GLN A 100 -19.00 6.98 2.58
N ILE A 101 -17.85 7.55 2.33
CA ILE A 101 -16.56 6.86 2.30
C ILE A 101 -15.65 7.57 3.31
N LEU A 102 -15.05 6.79 4.21
CA LEU A 102 -14.00 7.28 5.10
C LEU A 102 -12.67 6.60 4.74
N LEU A 103 -11.67 7.41 4.45
CA LEU A 103 -10.29 6.97 4.23
C LEU A 103 -9.52 7.13 5.54
N ILE A 104 -8.91 6.06 6.03
CA ILE A 104 -8.06 6.11 7.23
C ILE A 104 -6.65 5.71 6.81
N ASN A 105 -5.73 6.68 6.78
CA ASN A 105 -4.33 6.43 6.49
C ASN A 105 -3.57 6.06 7.76
N THR A 106 -2.94 4.88 7.76
CA THR A 106 -2.10 4.39 8.85
C THR A 106 -0.63 4.48 8.43
N PRO A 107 0.21 5.26 9.14
CA PRO A 107 1.62 5.42 8.81
C PRO A 107 2.36 4.07 8.71
N ARG A 108 3.14 3.90 7.65
CA ARG A 108 3.90 2.67 7.41
C ARG A 108 4.89 2.33 8.53
N ASP A 109 5.38 3.35 9.21
CA ASP A 109 6.37 3.24 10.28
C ASP A 109 5.77 3.01 11.67
N TYR A 110 4.45 2.82 11.78
CA TYR A 110 3.80 2.47 13.04
C TYR A 110 4.42 1.23 13.66
N TYR A 111 4.82 1.34 14.93
CA TYR A 111 5.42 0.25 15.70
C TYR A 111 4.33 -0.59 16.39
N VAL A 112 3.94 -1.64 15.72
CA VAL A 112 2.76 -2.45 16.05
C VAL A 112 3.09 -3.93 16.25
N ASN A 113 2.17 -4.71 16.77
CA ASN A 113 2.26 -6.16 16.81
C ASN A 113 1.99 -6.72 15.40
N VAL A 114 3.03 -6.86 14.59
CA VAL A 114 2.93 -7.47 13.27
C VAL A 114 2.62 -8.96 13.41
N ASN A 115 1.58 -9.40 12.72
CA ASN A 115 1.19 -10.81 12.66
C ASN A 115 1.66 -11.42 11.34
N SER A 116 2.71 -12.23 11.39
CA SER A 116 3.26 -12.90 10.21
C SER A 116 2.43 -14.11 9.73
N LEU A 117 1.32 -14.42 10.40
CA LEU A 117 0.47 -15.59 10.21
C LEU A 117 1.16 -16.95 10.49
N LYS A 118 2.42 -17.10 10.14
CA LYS A 118 3.19 -18.37 10.25
C LYS A 118 4.39 -18.28 11.18
N SER A 119 5.08 -17.14 11.20
CA SER A 119 6.33 -16.95 11.96
C SER A 119 6.12 -16.30 13.34
N GLY A 120 4.87 -16.17 13.76
CA GLY A 120 4.51 -15.59 15.05
C GLY A 120 4.09 -14.13 14.98
N ILE A 121 3.99 -13.52 16.16
CA ILE A 121 3.60 -12.10 16.33
C ILE A 121 4.73 -11.39 17.06
N GLY A 122 5.12 -10.22 16.59
CA GLY A 122 6.16 -9.43 17.22
C GLY A 122 6.07 -7.95 16.88
N LYS A 123 6.63 -7.11 17.75
CA LYS A 123 6.69 -5.66 17.55
C LYS A 123 7.63 -5.31 16.40
N ASP A 124 7.07 -4.65 15.38
CA ASP A 124 7.83 -4.20 14.21
C ASP A 124 7.09 -3.05 13.50
N LYS A 125 7.69 -2.47 12.45
CA LYS A 125 7.01 -1.49 11.60
C LYS A 125 5.85 -2.14 10.86
N LEU A 126 4.73 -1.44 10.72
CA LEU A 126 3.56 -1.89 9.97
C LEU A 126 3.92 -2.30 8.54
N THR A 127 4.79 -1.52 7.85
CA THR A 127 5.23 -1.83 6.48
C THR A 127 5.81 -3.24 6.34
N HIS A 128 6.44 -3.76 7.39
CA HIS A 128 7.03 -5.10 7.41
C HIS A 128 6.00 -6.22 7.39
N ALA A 129 4.74 -5.96 7.75
CA ALA A 129 3.66 -6.94 7.64
C ALA A 129 3.44 -7.38 6.18
N GLY A 130 3.62 -6.46 5.22
CA GLY A 130 3.50 -6.74 3.79
C GLY A 130 4.48 -7.80 3.27
N ASN A 131 5.64 -7.99 3.92
CA ASN A 131 6.59 -9.04 3.57
C ASN A 131 6.04 -10.45 3.82
N PHE A 132 4.99 -10.57 4.64
CA PHE A 132 4.29 -11.83 4.91
C PHE A 132 3.00 -11.97 4.10
N GLY A 133 2.72 -11.03 3.19
CA GLY A 133 1.54 -10.98 2.34
C GLY A 133 0.47 -10.01 2.82
N VAL A 134 -0.51 -9.76 1.95
CA VAL A 134 -1.58 -8.78 2.20
C VAL A 134 -2.46 -9.18 3.39
N GLU A 135 -2.70 -10.47 3.58
CA GLU A 135 -3.49 -11.00 4.70
C GLU A 135 -2.80 -10.77 6.06
N ALA A 136 -1.47 -10.80 6.08
CA ALA A 136 -0.70 -10.48 7.28
C ALA A 136 -0.85 -8.99 7.63
N SER A 137 -0.82 -8.11 6.63
CA SER A 137 -1.10 -6.68 6.80
C SER A 137 -2.53 -6.44 7.28
N MET A 138 -3.53 -7.08 6.67
CA MET A 138 -4.94 -7.00 7.09
C MET A 138 -5.11 -7.46 8.54
N LYS A 139 -4.52 -8.60 8.92
CA LYS A 139 -4.61 -9.10 10.29
C LYS A 139 -3.91 -8.21 11.30
N THR A 140 -2.79 -7.61 10.90
CA THR A 140 -2.05 -6.65 11.72
C THR A 140 -2.89 -5.39 11.96
N LEU A 141 -3.47 -4.80 10.90
CA LEU A 141 -4.36 -3.64 10.98
C LEU A 141 -5.64 -3.95 11.76
N SER A 142 -6.28 -5.09 11.50
CA SER A 142 -7.45 -5.54 12.26
C SER A 142 -7.16 -5.54 13.76
N THR A 143 -6.02 -6.11 14.16
CA THR A 143 -5.61 -6.16 15.58
C THR A 143 -5.29 -4.76 16.13
N LEU A 144 -4.67 -3.90 15.35
CA LEU A 144 -4.38 -2.51 15.73
C LEU A 144 -5.66 -1.73 16.03
N TYR A 145 -6.70 -1.93 15.25
CA TYR A 145 -8.00 -1.27 15.37
C TYR A 145 -9.03 -2.13 16.11
N ASP A 146 -8.63 -2.74 17.21
CA ASP A 146 -9.48 -3.50 18.15
C ASP A 146 -10.29 -4.64 17.50
N ASN A 147 -9.63 -5.39 16.63
CA ASN A 147 -10.20 -6.48 15.82
C ASN A 147 -11.27 -6.01 14.82
N TRP A 148 -11.10 -4.81 14.26
CA TRP A 148 -11.95 -4.32 13.18
C TRP A 148 -11.95 -5.28 11.99
N ASP A 149 -13.15 -5.59 11.49
CA ASP A 149 -13.31 -6.44 10.30
C ASP A 149 -12.88 -5.71 9.04
N ILE A 150 -11.88 -6.26 8.35
CA ILE A 150 -11.45 -5.80 7.02
C ILE A 150 -11.94 -6.84 6.01
N ASP A 151 -12.89 -6.45 5.17
CA ASP A 151 -13.64 -7.37 4.32
C ASP A 151 -12.92 -7.70 3.02
N PHE A 152 -12.32 -6.69 2.41
CA PHE A 152 -11.66 -6.79 1.11
C PHE A 152 -10.28 -6.16 1.13
N TYR A 153 -9.49 -6.45 0.10
CA TYR A 153 -8.26 -5.72 -0.18
C TYR A 153 -8.15 -5.32 -1.65
N VAL A 154 -7.41 -4.25 -1.88
CA VAL A 154 -6.85 -3.85 -3.16
C VAL A 154 -5.37 -3.59 -2.96
N ARG A 155 -4.52 -4.19 -3.79
CA ARG A 155 -3.08 -4.04 -3.74
C ARG A 155 -2.57 -3.48 -5.05
N LEU A 156 -1.73 -2.45 -4.95
CA LEU A 156 -1.15 -1.70 -6.06
C LEU A 156 0.37 -1.58 -5.89
N ASN A 157 1.07 -1.28 -6.98
CA ASN A 157 2.45 -0.81 -6.97
C ASN A 157 2.58 0.47 -7.80
N PHE A 158 3.78 0.99 -7.95
CA PHE A 158 4.03 2.24 -8.68
C PHE A 158 3.59 2.17 -10.15
N THR A 159 3.93 1.08 -10.83
CA THR A 159 3.50 0.86 -12.23
C THR A 159 1.99 0.83 -12.33
N SER A 160 1.30 0.17 -11.39
CA SER A 160 -0.15 0.11 -11.33
C SER A 160 -0.79 1.49 -11.22
N VAL A 161 -0.29 2.33 -10.32
CA VAL A 161 -0.83 3.70 -10.13
C VAL A 161 -0.69 4.51 -11.40
N GLU A 162 0.50 4.50 -12.04
CA GLU A 162 0.75 5.22 -13.29
C GLU A 162 -0.20 4.78 -14.40
N GLU A 163 -0.29 3.47 -14.64
CA GLU A 163 -1.11 2.91 -15.73
C GLU A 163 -2.61 3.05 -15.48
N ILE A 164 -3.09 2.91 -14.23
CA ILE A 164 -4.50 3.12 -13.89
C ILE A 164 -4.91 4.58 -14.13
N VAL A 165 -4.11 5.54 -13.67
CA VAL A 165 -4.40 6.97 -13.89
C VAL A 165 -4.44 7.29 -15.38
N ASP A 166 -3.51 6.76 -16.18
CA ASP A 166 -3.49 6.97 -17.62
C ASP A 166 -4.67 6.30 -18.33
N ALA A 167 -5.06 5.08 -17.93
CA ALA A 167 -6.24 4.38 -18.46
C ALA A 167 -7.54 5.13 -18.17
N LEU A 168 -7.62 5.84 -17.04
CA LEU A 168 -8.75 6.71 -16.69
C LEU A 168 -8.73 8.06 -17.42
N GLY A 169 -7.68 8.37 -18.21
CA GLY A 169 -7.50 9.64 -18.90
C GLY A 169 -7.07 10.77 -17.97
N GLY A 170 -6.36 10.45 -16.89
CA GLY A 170 -5.88 11.38 -15.88
C GLY A 170 -6.88 11.67 -14.75
N ILE A 171 -6.37 12.23 -13.67
CA ILE A 171 -7.13 12.65 -12.49
C ILE A 171 -6.91 14.13 -12.19
N THR A 172 -7.76 14.71 -11.33
CA THR A 172 -7.55 16.08 -10.83
C THR A 172 -7.41 16.02 -9.32
N VAL A 173 -6.24 16.42 -8.81
CA VAL A 173 -5.93 16.42 -7.38
C VAL A 173 -5.92 17.87 -6.87
N ASN A 174 -6.59 18.15 -5.76
CA ASN A 174 -6.53 19.42 -5.08
C ASN A 174 -5.39 19.42 -4.06
N SER A 175 -4.22 19.97 -4.43
CA SER A 175 -3.09 20.09 -3.51
C SER A 175 -3.35 21.16 -2.46
N GLU A 176 -2.99 20.88 -1.20
CA GLU A 176 -3.07 21.86 -0.10
C GLU A 176 -1.89 22.83 -0.11
N ILE A 177 -0.81 22.49 -0.81
CA ILE A 177 0.43 23.24 -0.85
C ILE A 177 1.01 23.29 -2.26
N GLU A 178 1.86 24.29 -2.52
CA GLU A 178 2.68 24.38 -3.74
C GLU A 178 4.04 23.70 -3.49
N PHE A 179 4.48 22.83 -4.41
CA PHE A 179 5.79 22.21 -4.32
C PHE A 179 6.34 21.73 -5.69
N TYR A 180 7.63 21.44 -5.71
CA TYR A 180 8.31 20.79 -6.85
C TYR A 180 8.79 19.42 -6.43
N THR A 181 8.82 18.46 -7.36
CA THR A 181 9.43 17.16 -7.09
C THR A 181 10.94 17.28 -6.94
N SER A 182 11.48 16.50 -6.01
CA SER A 182 12.92 16.29 -5.86
C SER A 182 13.44 15.30 -6.92
N PRO A 183 14.75 15.34 -7.27
CA PRO A 183 15.36 14.38 -8.19
C PRO A 183 15.27 12.92 -7.72
N ASP A 184 15.17 12.70 -6.41
CA ASP A 184 15.04 11.34 -5.83
C ASP A 184 13.62 10.78 -5.98
N THR A 185 12.64 11.64 -6.24
CA THR A 185 11.24 11.25 -6.44
C THR A 185 10.92 10.95 -7.88
N SER A 186 11.46 11.74 -8.81
CA SER A 186 11.22 11.60 -10.24
C SER A 186 12.37 12.20 -11.05
N ASP A 187 12.74 11.54 -12.15
CA ASP A 187 13.68 12.07 -13.15
C ASP A 187 13.13 13.32 -13.85
N GLU A 188 11.82 13.42 -13.96
CA GLU A 188 11.10 14.57 -14.50
C GLU A 188 10.71 15.52 -13.37
N LYS A 189 11.03 16.80 -13.53
CA LYS A 189 10.66 17.83 -12.55
C LYS A 189 9.22 18.26 -12.76
N PHE A 190 8.35 17.88 -11.81
CA PHE A 190 6.96 18.35 -11.75
C PHE A 190 6.84 19.56 -10.83
N HIS A 191 5.89 20.43 -11.16
CA HIS A 191 5.47 21.57 -10.34
C HIS A 191 3.99 21.43 -10.04
N PHE A 192 3.64 21.32 -8.79
CA PHE A 192 2.27 21.25 -8.29
C PHE A 192 1.93 22.56 -7.58
N VAL A 193 0.79 23.14 -7.93
CA VAL A 193 0.31 24.38 -7.33
C VAL A 193 -0.71 24.08 -6.24
N GLU A 194 -0.88 24.99 -5.29
CA GLU A 194 -2.01 24.93 -4.37
C GLU A 194 -3.33 24.99 -5.14
N GLY A 195 -4.28 24.10 -4.83
CA GLY A 195 -5.52 23.93 -5.55
C GLY A 195 -5.48 22.81 -6.61
N PRO A 196 -6.30 22.90 -7.68
CA PRO A 196 -6.50 21.80 -8.62
C PRO A 196 -5.33 21.61 -9.59
N ASN A 197 -4.78 20.40 -9.61
CA ASN A 197 -3.74 19.94 -10.53
C ASN A 197 -4.28 18.80 -11.39
N LYS A 198 -4.18 18.91 -12.72
CA LYS A 198 -4.49 17.80 -13.64
C LYS A 198 -3.26 16.94 -13.81
N LEU A 199 -3.36 15.67 -13.42
CA LEU A 199 -2.25 14.74 -13.37
C LEU A 199 -2.48 13.59 -14.35
N ASN A 200 -1.46 13.28 -15.16
CA ASN A 200 -1.32 11.97 -15.81
C ASN A 200 -0.70 10.96 -14.82
N GLY A 201 -0.48 9.73 -15.26
CA GLY A 201 0.06 8.68 -14.41
C GLY A 201 1.40 9.02 -13.76
N LYS A 202 2.36 9.52 -14.53
CA LYS A 202 3.69 9.92 -14.01
C LYS A 202 3.61 11.04 -12.99
N ALA A 203 2.81 12.07 -13.28
CA ALA A 203 2.63 13.18 -12.36
C ALA A 203 1.91 12.74 -11.08
N ALA A 204 0.89 11.86 -11.17
CA ALA A 204 0.20 11.32 -10.01
C ALA A 204 1.13 10.46 -9.13
N LEU A 205 1.96 9.62 -9.74
CA LEU A 205 2.97 8.84 -9.02
C LEU A 205 3.99 9.75 -8.33
N ALA A 206 4.50 10.77 -9.04
CA ALA A 206 5.44 11.73 -8.48
C ALA A 206 4.83 12.51 -7.31
N PHE A 207 3.55 12.91 -7.42
CA PHE A 207 2.79 13.56 -6.34
C PHE A 207 2.68 12.68 -5.10
N CYS A 208 2.36 11.40 -5.25
CA CYS A 208 2.26 10.43 -4.15
C CYS A 208 3.58 10.10 -3.46
N ARG A 209 4.73 10.33 -4.12
CA ARG A 209 6.05 9.90 -3.63
C ARG A 209 6.85 11.02 -3.00
N GLU A 210 6.52 12.28 -3.30
CA GLU A 210 7.31 13.41 -2.83
C GLU A 210 7.30 13.51 -1.29
N ARG A 211 8.48 13.71 -0.72
CA ARG A 211 8.70 13.88 0.71
C ARG A 211 9.85 14.80 1.07
N GLN A 212 10.80 14.98 0.14
CA GLN A 212 12.05 15.69 0.43
C GLN A 212 11.91 17.20 0.25
N SER A 213 11.10 17.63 -0.72
CA SER A 213 10.86 19.05 -1.00
C SER A 213 9.77 19.69 -0.12
N VAL A 214 9.09 18.88 0.70
CA VAL A 214 7.97 19.33 1.55
C VAL A 214 8.35 19.30 3.03
N ALA A 215 7.96 20.33 3.77
CA ALA A 215 8.40 20.52 5.16
C ALA A 215 7.92 19.41 6.12
N ALA A 216 6.73 18.84 5.90
CA ALA A 216 6.17 17.77 6.72
C ALA A 216 6.64 16.36 6.32
N GLY A 217 7.47 16.22 5.27
CA GLY A 217 8.13 14.98 4.88
C GLY A 217 7.16 13.82 4.67
N ASP A 218 7.32 12.75 5.44
CA ASP A 218 6.52 11.52 5.32
C ASP A 218 5.04 11.71 5.67
N ASN A 219 4.71 12.64 6.57
CA ASN A 219 3.33 12.97 6.90
C ASN A 219 2.61 13.63 5.72
N GLN A 220 3.30 14.56 5.00
CA GLN A 220 2.76 15.16 3.78
C GLN A 220 2.53 14.09 2.71
N ARG A 221 3.48 13.19 2.52
CA ARG A 221 3.32 12.08 1.57
C ARG A 221 2.06 11.26 1.85
N GLY A 222 1.78 10.97 3.12
CA GLY A 222 0.55 10.27 3.51
C GLY A 222 -0.72 11.04 3.16
N GLN A 223 -0.72 12.37 3.33
CA GLN A 223 -1.84 13.25 2.92
C GLN A 223 -1.97 13.28 1.40
N ASP A 224 -0.87 13.44 0.67
CA ASP A 224 -0.86 13.46 -0.79
C ASP A 224 -1.35 12.14 -1.39
N GLN A 225 -1.04 11.00 -0.79
CA GLN A 225 -1.59 9.70 -1.16
C GLN A 225 -3.11 9.65 -0.99
N MET A 226 -3.64 10.17 0.10
CA MET A 226 -5.10 10.24 0.30
C MET A 226 -5.78 11.14 -0.74
N LEU A 227 -5.19 12.30 -1.06
CA LEU A 227 -5.71 13.19 -2.11
C LEU A 227 -5.77 12.50 -3.49
N VAL A 228 -4.77 11.70 -3.83
CA VAL A 228 -4.77 10.91 -5.08
C VAL A 228 -5.86 9.83 -5.04
N ILE A 229 -6.04 9.13 -3.91
CA ILE A 229 -7.12 8.14 -3.76
C ILE A 229 -8.50 8.80 -3.84
N GLU A 230 -8.70 9.95 -3.21
CA GLU A 230 -9.94 10.74 -3.35
C GLU A 230 -10.20 11.09 -4.82
N ALA A 231 -9.20 11.61 -5.54
CA ALA A 231 -9.30 11.95 -6.95
C ALA A 231 -9.57 10.71 -7.84
N LEU A 232 -9.02 9.54 -7.50
CA LEU A 232 -9.33 8.28 -8.17
C LEU A 232 -10.78 7.86 -7.92
N ILE A 233 -11.28 7.94 -6.68
CA ILE A 233 -12.67 7.65 -6.33
C ILE A 233 -13.60 8.57 -7.13
N ASP A 234 -13.36 9.88 -7.13
CA ASP A 234 -14.15 10.84 -7.90
C ASP A 234 -14.15 10.52 -9.40
N LYS A 235 -12.99 10.11 -9.92
CA LYS A 235 -12.86 9.77 -11.34
C LYS A 235 -13.61 8.49 -11.69
N VAL A 236 -13.44 7.40 -10.94
CA VAL A 236 -14.10 6.12 -11.24
C VAL A 236 -15.61 6.17 -11.00
N THR A 237 -16.06 7.06 -10.12
CA THR A 237 -17.48 7.29 -9.86
C THR A 237 -18.12 8.32 -10.81
N SER A 238 -17.33 8.92 -11.70
CA SER A 238 -17.85 9.89 -12.68
C SER A 238 -18.75 9.21 -13.72
N PRO A 239 -19.79 9.89 -14.24
CA PRO A 239 -20.71 9.32 -15.23
C PRO A 239 -20.02 8.76 -16.47
N SER A 240 -18.93 9.40 -16.94
CA SER A 240 -18.19 8.97 -18.13
C SER A 240 -17.51 7.60 -17.94
N ILE A 241 -17.00 7.32 -16.74
CA ILE A 241 -16.40 6.03 -16.41
C ILE A 241 -17.49 4.99 -16.13
N LEU A 242 -18.53 5.35 -15.37
CA LEU A 242 -19.61 4.42 -15.02
C LEU A 242 -20.32 3.85 -16.24
N TYR A 243 -20.58 4.67 -17.27
CA TYR A 243 -21.16 4.18 -18.52
C TYR A 243 -20.23 3.28 -19.35
N ASN A 244 -18.93 3.31 -19.09
CA ASN A 244 -17.93 2.54 -19.81
C ASN A 244 -17.10 1.62 -18.88
N TYR A 245 -17.61 1.34 -17.66
CA TYR A 245 -16.84 0.68 -16.63
C TYR A 245 -16.26 -0.67 -17.04
N SER A 246 -16.99 -1.45 -17.85
CA SER A 246 -16.54 -2.78 -18.29
C SER A 246 -15.26 -2.70 -19.11
N ASN A 247 -15.14 -1.72 -20.02
CA ASN A 247 -13.95 -1.53 -20.83
C ASN A 247 -12.78 -1.00 -19.99
N VAL A 248 -13.07 -0.10 -19.05
CA VAL A 248 -12.06 0.41 -18.11
C VAL A 248 -11.55 -0.72 -17.22
N LEU A 249 -12.47 -1.51 -16.64
CA LEU A 249 -12.11 -2.65 -15.77
C LEU A 249 -11.26 -3.68 -16.52
N GLU A 250 -11.60 -4.01 -17.77
CA GLU A 250 -10.81 -4.92 -18.60
C GLU A 250 -9.38 -4.39 -18.82
N THR A 251 -9.24 -3.07 -19.03
CA THR A 251 -7.95 -2.42 -19.23
C THR A 251 -7.08 -2.47 -17.97
N VAL A 252 -7.67 -2.26 -16.78
CA VAL A 252 -6.92 -2.15 -15.52
C VAL A 252 -6.86 -3.44 -14.72
N ARG A 253 -7.57 -4.50 -15.14
CA ARG A 253 -7.76 -5.74 -14.36
C ARG A 253 -6.46 -6.41 -13.90
N ASN A 254 -5.40 -6.32 -14.70
CA ASN A 254 -4.10 -6.91 -14.39
C ASN A 254 -3.16 -5.96 -13.64
N LEU A 255 -3.60 -4.72 -13.40
CA LEU A 255 -2.79 -3.68 -12.75
C LEU A 255 -2.94 -3.66 -11.23
N PHE A 256 -3.85 -4.48 -10.67
CA PHE A 256 -4.04 -4.59 -9.23
C PHE A 256 -4.42 -6.01 -8.82
N GLN A 257 -4.17 -6.33 -7.57
CA GLN A 257 -4.65 -7.56 -6.93
C GLN A 257 -5.78 -7.21 -5.98
N THR A 258 -6.85 -8.01 -5.99
CA THR A 258 -8.00 -7.77 -5.10
C THR A 258 -8.68 -9.08 -4.71
N SER A 259 -9.36 -9.06 -3.58
CA SER A 259 -10.31 -10.09 -3.17
C SER A 259 -11.74 -9.82 -3.63
N LEU A 260 -12.03 -8.61 -4.15
CA LEU A 260 -13.32 -8.28 -4.77
C LEU A 260 -13.52 -9.15 -6.02
N ASP A 261 -14.68 -9.73 -6.18
CA ASP A 261 -15.06 -10.41 -7.41
C ASP A 261 -15.83 -9.49 -8.37
N ASP A 262 -16.13 -10.00 -9.56
CA ASP A 262 -16.81 -9.22 -10.59
C ASP A 262 -18.23 -8.81 -10.16
N ASP A 263 -18.91 -9.61 -9.33
CA ASP A 263 -20.27 -9.30 -8.82
C ASP A 263 -20.20 -8.21 -7.74
N ASP A 264 -19.17 -8.20 -6.88
CA ASP A 264 -18.93 -7.13 -5.91
C ASP A 264 -18.70 -5.79 -6.62
N ILE A 265 -17.84 -5.79 -7.64
CA ILE A 265 -17.52 -4.60 -8.45
C ILE A 265 -18.77 -4.10 -9.18
N ALA A 266 -19.52 -5.00 -9.83
CA ALA A 266 -20.75 -4.65 -10.54
C ALA A 266 -21.81 -4.06 -9.60
N SER A 267 -21.90 -4.59 -8.37
CA SER A 267 -22.80 -4.09 -7.33
C SER A 267 -22.43 -2.66 -6.90
N MET A 268 -21.15 -2.37 -6.70
CA MET A 268 -20.66 -1.03 -6.35
C MET A 268 -20.91 -0.02 -7.50
N VAL A 269 -20.68 -0.43 -8.75
CA VAL A 269 -20.97 0.39 -9.93
C VAL A 269 -22.47 0.71 -10.00
N LYS A 270 -23.34 -0.30 -9.86
CA LYS A 270 -24.79 -0.12 -9.84
C LYS A 270 -25.22 0.85 -8.75
N LEU A 271 -24.74 0.67 -7.52
CA LEU A 271 -25.03 1.54 -6.38
C LEU A 271 -24.62 3.00 -6.66
N THR A 272 -23.50 3.19 -7.33
CA THR A 272 -23.01 4.53 -7.70
C THR A 272 -23.89 5.17 -8.76
N MET A 273 -24.35 4.40 -9.76
CA MET A 273 -25.24 4.89 -10.83
C MET A 273 -26.67 5.23 -10.34
N GLU A 274 -27.18 4.53 -9.33
CA GLU A 274 -28.53 4.74 -8.78
C GLU A 274 -28.65 6.00 -7.92
N GLY A 275 -27.58 6.73 -7.65
CA GLY A 275 -27.58 7.89 -6.78
C GLY A 275 -27.44 9.22 -7.51
N ALA A 276 -28.40 10.11 -7.32
CA ALA A 276 -28.36 11.48 -7.85
C ALA A 276 -27.25 12.36 -7.23
N ASN A 277 -26.84 12.04 -6.00
CA ASN A 277 -25.75 12.71 -5.28
C ASN A 277 -24.53 11.80 -5.26
N GLY A 278 -23.37 12.34 -5.59
CA GLY A 278 -22.10 11.61 -5.51
C GLY A 278 -21.79 11.05 -4.11
N TRP A 279 -20.68 10.37 -3.98
CA TRP A 279 -20.17 9.90 -2.70
C TRP A 279 -19.59 11.07 -1.89
N ASN A 280 -19.85 11.07 -0.57
CA ASN A 280 -19.19 11.98 0.35
C ASN A 280 -17.94 11.28 0.91
N VAL A 281 -16.78 11.71 0.43
CA VAL A 281 -15.47 11.17 0.86
C VAL A 281 -14.91 12.05 1.96
N GLN A 282 -14.43 11.43 3.03
CA GLN A 282 -13.71 12.07 4.12
C GLN A 282 -12.42 11.31 4.36
N SER A 283 -11.35 12.01 4.72
CA SER A 283 -10.05 11.43 5.01
C SER A 283 -9.62 11.75 6.43
N TYR A 284 -8.90 10.80 7.03
CA TYR A 284 -8.31 10.91 8.35
C TYR A 284 -6.93 10.24 8.35
N ALA A 285 -5.89 10.98 8.74
CA ALA A 285 -4.57 10.43 8.98
C ALA A 285 -4.40 10.21 10.48
N VAL A 286 -4.08 8.99 10.90
CA VAL A 286 -3.76 8.72 12.30
C VAL A 286 -2.35 9.22 12.61
N GLU A 287 -2.15 9.71 13.82
CA GLU A 287 -0.92 10.35 14.28
C GLU A 287 -0.15 9.45 15.25
N GLY A 288 1.11 9.77 15.49
CA GLY A 288 1.96 9.05 16.43
C GLY A 288 3.22 9.81 16.78
N THR A 289 3.92 9.33 17.78
CA THR A 289 5.14 9.94 18.31
C THR A 289 6.39 9.24 17.78
N SER A 290 7.38 10.00 17.32
CA SER A 290 8.66 9.48 16.83
C SER A 290 9.47 8.81 17.95
N ALA A 291 9.97 7.59 17.68
CA ALA A 291 10.78 6.80 18.60
C ALA A 291 11.84 5.99 17.86
N PHE A 292 12.74 5.34 18.62
CA PHE A 292 13.65 4.33 18.12
C PHE A 292 13.39 3.00 18.83
N SER A 293 13.21 1.93 18.07
CA SER A 293 12.93 0.59 18.61
C SER A 293 13.59 -0.50 17.78
N SER A 294 13.64 -1.71 18.32
CA SER A 294 14.19 -2.87 17.62
C SER A 294 13.15 -3.53 16.71
N SER A 295 13.62 -4.17 15.64
CA SER A 295 12.78 -5.03 14.79
C SER A 295 12.74 -6.45 15.35
N TYR A 296 11.54 -7.02 15.46
CA TYR A 296 11.38 -8.42 15.87
C TYR A 296 11.74 -9.39 14.75
N PHE A 297 11.36 -9.07 13.50
CA PHE A 297 11.52 -10.01 12.38
C PHE A 297 12.84 -9.86 11.66
N PHE A 298 13.44 -8.66 11.64
CA PHE A 298 14.62 -8.34 10.84
C PHE A 298 15.92 -8.23 11.66
N GLY A 299 15.83 -8.35 12.99
CA GLY A 299 17.01 -8.33 13.87
C GLY A 299 17.68 -6.96 14.03
N TYR A 300 17.09 -5.88 13.50
CA TYR A 300 17.61 -4.53 13.73
C TYR A 300 17.55 -4.18 15.22
N SER A 301 18.68 -3.78 15.78
CA SER A 301 18.77 -3.37 17.18
C SER A 301 18.15 -1.99 17.44
N SER A 302 18.12 -1.14 16.42
CA SER A 302 17.56 0.22 16.47
C SER A 302 17.14 0.67 15.09
N MET A 303 15.87 1.06 14.94
CA MET A 303 15.32 1.68 13.75
C MET A 303 14.38 2.81 14.18
N TRP A 304 14.26 3.84 13.35
CA TRP A 304 13.24 4.87 13.56
C TRP A 304 11.84 4.28 13.36
N VAL A 305 10.93 4.59 14.29
CA VAL A 305 9.55 4.11 14.28
C VAL A 305 8.61 5.25 14.70
N MET A 306 7.32 5.03 14.50
CA MET A 306 6.26 5.89 15.02
C MET A 306 5.41 5.06 16.01
N GLU A 307 5.43 5.45 17.28
CA GLU A 307 4.53 4.87 18.29
C GLU A 307 3.12 5.43 18.08
N PRO A 308 2.07 4.58 17.95
CA PRO A 308 0.70 5.03 17.76
C PRO A 308 0.19 5.87 18.94
N ASP A 309 -0.46 6.99 18.67
CA ASP A 309 -1.26 7.77 19.63
C ASP A 309 -2.71 7.26 19.58
N MET A 310 -3.00 6.15 20.33
CA MET A 310 -4.29 5.43 20.31
C MET A 310 -5.05 5.63 21.62
#